data_68ef5aad6bd70f0cbbfbdcaea0105e75
#
_entry.id   68ef5aad6bd70f0cbbfbdcaea0105e75
#
_cell.length_a   1.000
_cell.length_b   1.000
_cell.length_c   1.000
_cell.angle_alpha   90.00
_cell.angle_beta   90.00
_cell.angle_gamma   90.00
#
_symmetry.space_group_name_H-M   'P 1'
#
loop_
_entity.id
_entity.type
_entity.pdbx_description
1 polymer ?
#
loop_
_entity_poly.entity_id
_entity_poly.type
_entity_poly.pdbx_seq_one_letter_code
_entity_poly.pdbx_strand_id
1 'polypeptide(L)'
;MKPVKTRRDAEEAARKAVEALYGAGFQDFKIREMLPYISDQLVVKGGLPTEERRDSWDIQVTFLLQGTQYTVDLLVMEKDGQIVNARLIDKMTPIQA
;
A
#
# COMPACT_ATOMS: atom_id res chain seq x y z
N MET A 1 -7.23 -5.75 14.82
CA MET A 1 -7.02 -5.39 13.40
C MET A 1 -7.70 -6.41 12.51
N LYS A 2 -8.17 -5.96 11.38
CA LYS A 2 -8.99 -6.77 10.49
C LYS A 2 -8.12 -7.51 9.47
N PRO A 3 -8.33 -8.83 9.27
CA PRO A 3 -7.59 -9.54 8.23
C PRO A 3 -7.86 -8.96 6.83
N VAL A 4 -6.84 -9.02 5.99
CA VAL A 4 -6.91 -8.48 4.63
C VAL A 4 -6.90 -9.66 3.67
N LYS A 5 -8.09 -10.17 3.32
CA LYS A 5 -8.22 -11.37 2.51
C LYS A 5 -8.56 -11.09 1.05
N THR A 6 -9.09 -9.91 0.76
CA THR A 6 -9.50 -9.53 -0.59
C THR A 6 -8.78 -8.27 -1.02
N ARG A 7 -8.81 -7.98 -2.32
CA ARG A 7 -8.25 -6.73 -2.84
C ARG A 7 -8.95 -5.52 -2.24
N ARG A 8 -10.25 -5.63 -1.98
CA ARG A 8 -11.01 -4.56 -1.36
C ARG A 8 -10.54 -4.29 0.06
N ASP A 9 -10.28 -5.35 0.83
CA ASP A 9 -9.73 -5.22 2.18
C ASP A 9 -8.35 -4.55 2.14
N ALA A 10 -7.53 -4.91 1.17
CA ALA A 10 -6.19 -4.33 1.00
C ALA A 10 -6.28 -2.84 0.67
N GLU A 11 -7.21 -2.47 -0.21
CA GLU A 11 -7.43 -1.07 -0.55
C GLU A 11 -7.86 -0.25 0.66
N GLU A 12 -8.76 -0.79 1.47
CA GLU A 12 -9.20 -0.15 2.71
C GLU A 12 -8.04 0.03 3.69
N ALA A 13 -7.23 -1.01 3.85
CA ALA A 13 -6.07 -0.95 4.73
C ALA A 13 -5.06 0.10 4.25
N ALA A 14 -4.84 0.18 2.93
CA ALA A 14 -3.94 1.17 2.36
C ALA A 14 -4.44 2.59 2.61
N ARG A 15 -5.72 2.84 2.43
CA ARG A 15 -6.31 4.15 2.70
C ARG A 15 -6.14 4.55 4.16
N LYS A 16 -6.41 3.62 5.07
CA LYS A 16 -6.24 3.88 6.50
C LYS A 16 -4.78 4.14 6.86
N ALA A 17 -3.87 3.45 6.20
CA ALA A 17 -2.43 3.66 6.41
C ALA A 17 -2.01 5.06 6.00
N VAL A 18 -2.46 5.52 4.84
CA VAL A 18 -2.16 6.88 4.38
C VAL A 18 -2.72 7.91 5.34
N GLU A 19 -3.95 7.68 5.80
CA GLU A 19 -4.58 8.56 6.77
C GLU A 19 -3.79 8.63 8.08
N ALA A 20 -3.30 7.50 8.57
CA ALA A 20 -2.51 7.45 9.79
C ALA A 20 -1.14 8.12 9.65
N LEU A 21 -0.52 7.99 8.46
CA LEU A 21 0.84 8.50 8.23
C LEU A 21 0.87 9.97 7.80
N TYR A 22 -0.14 10.40 7.04
CA TYR A 22 -0.14 11.72 6.40
C TYR A 22 -1.32 12.59 6.82
N GLY A 23 -2.24 12.07 7.61
CA GLY A 23 -3.46 12.77 8.01
C GLY A 23 -4.59 12.56 7.03
N ALA A 24 -5.79 12.96 7.41
CA ALA A 24 -7.01 12.72 6.64
C ALA A 24 -7.29 13.76 5.55
N GLY A 25 -6.40 14.74 5.38
CA GLY A 25 -6.62 15.84 4.44
C GLY A 25 -6.24 15.57 3.00
N PHE A 26 -5.85 14.33 2.66
CA PHE A 26 -5.46 14.00 1.30
C PHE A 26 -6.68 13.91 0.38
N GLN A 27 -6.42 14.13 -0.90
CA GLN A 27 -7.42 14.04 -1.97
C GLN A 27 -6.92 13.13 -3.09
N ASP A 28 -7.81 12.70 -3.95
CA ASP A 28 -7.48 11.92 -5.15
C ASP A 28 -6.66 10.67 -4.83
N PHE A 29 -7.08 9.95 -3.80
CA PHE A 29 -6.45 8.68 -3.44
C PHE A 29 -6.71 7.64 -4.53
N LYS A 30 -5.63 7.04 -5.03
CA LYS A 30 -5.70 6.00 -6.08
C LYS A 30 -4.73 4.88 -5.77
N ILE A 31 -5.16 3.66 -6.05
CA ILE A 31 -4.28 2.49 -6.06
C ILE A 31 -3.67 2.40 -7.44
N ARG A 32 -2.35 2.54 -7.55
CA ARG A 32 -1.65 2.39 -8.83
C ARG A 32 -1.33 0.94 -9.12
N GLU A 33 -0.97 0.20 -8.09
CA GLU A 33 -0.54 -1.19 -8.26
C GLU A 33 -0.82 -1.93 -6.96
N MET A 34 -1.25 -3.16 -7.07
CA MET A 34 -1.52 -4.02 -5.92
C MET A 34 -1.10 -5.43 -6.29
N LEU A 35 -0.02 -5.90 -5.68
CA LEU A 35 0.57 -7.20 -5.99
C LEU A 35 0.60 -8.07 -4.74
N PRO A 36 0.33 -9.37 -4.89
CA PRO A 36 0.58 -10.29 -3.79
C PRO A 36 2.07 -10.37 -3.50
N TYR A 37 2.42 -10.58 -2.25
CA TYR A 37 3.81 -10.58 -1.84
C TYR A 37 4.06 -11.62 -0.77
N ILE A 38 5.29 -12.12 -0.70
CA ILE A 38 5.73 -13.02 0.35
C ILE A 38 6.85 -12.31 1.10
N SER A 39 6.55 -11.89 2.32
CA SER A 39 7.51 -11.15 3.15
C SER A 39 8.47 -12.08 3.88
N ASP A 40 8.06 -13.34 4.11
CA ASP A 40 8.90 -14.33 4.78
C ASP A 40 9.86 -14.96 3.77
N GLN A 41 11.15 -14.67 3.92
CA GLN A 41 12.16 -15.16 3.01
C GLN A 41 12.27 -16.69 2.99
N LEU A 42 11.88 -17.35 4.05
CA LEU A 42 11.95 -18.80 4.09
C LEU A 42 10.96 -19.46 3.13
N VAL A 43 9.94 -18.73 2.70
CA VAL A 43 8.91 -19.25 1.79
C VAL A 43 9.28 -19.06 0.33
N VAL A 44 10.30 -18.28 0.03
CA VAL A 44 10.70 -17.95 -1.35
C VAL A 44 11.07 -19.18 -2.17
N LYS A 45 11.44 -20.28 -1.53
CA LYS A 45 11.77 -21.51 -2.22
C LYS A 45 10.66 -22.06 -3.11
N GLY A 46 9.43 -21.62 -2.89
CA GLY A 46 8.29 -22.09 -3.65
C GLY A 46 8.00 -21.33 -4.93
N GLY A 47 8.78 -20.28 -5.27
CA GLY A 47 8.56 -19.49 -6.48
C GLY A 47 7.95 -18.12 -6.19
N LEU A 48 7.39 -17.50 -7.22
CA LEU A 48 6.86 -16.15 -7.13
C LEU A 48 5.54 -16.10 -6.34
N PRO A 49 5.25 -14.98 -5.66
CA PRO A 49 3.97 -14.79 -4.97
C PRO A 49 2.79 -14.84 -5.94
N THR A 50 1.68 -15.39 -5.48
CA THR A 50 0.43 -15.41 -6.22
C THR A 50 -0.71 -15.03 -5.28
N GLU A 51 -1.93 -14.88 -5.82
CA GLU A 51 -3.08 -14.61 -4.98
C GLU A 51 -3.38 -15.77 -4.02
N GLU A 52 -3.01 -17.01 -4.38
CA GLU A 52 -3.15 -18.15 -3.49
C GLU A 52 -1.97 -18.33 -2.56
N ARG A 53 -0.82 -17.81 -2.96
CA ARG A 53 0.44 -17.99 -2.22
C ARG A 53 1.03 -16.64 -1.88
N ARG A 54 0.52 -16.06 -0.82
CA ARG A 54 0.94 -14.76 -0.35
C ARG A 54 0.81 -14.69 1.17
N ASP A 55 1.54 -13.80 1.80
CA ASP A 55 1.32 -13.44 3.19
C ASP A 55 1.04 -11.94 3.36
N SER A 56 1.16 -11.20 2.28
CA SER A 56 1.03 -9.75 2.32
C SER A 56 0.66 -9.20 0.93
N TRP A 57 0.40 -7.90 0.90
CA TRP A 57 0.12 -7.17 -0.33
C TRP A 57 1.08 -6.00 -0.43
N ASP A 58 1.72 -5.89 -1.59
CA ASP A 58 2.55 -4.75 -1.94
C ASP A 58 1.68 -3.77 -2.72
N ILE A 59 1.38 -2.63 -2.10
CA ILE A 59 0.40 -1.69 -2.65
C ILE A 59 1.07 -0.35 -2.89
N GLN A 60 1.03 0.10 -4.14
CA GLN A 60 1.51 1.43 -4.49
C GLN A 60 0.32 2.36 -4.66
N VAL A 61 0.32 3.46 -3.92
CA VAL A 61 -0.78 4.42 -3.92
C VAL A 61 -0.28 5.81 -4.29
N THR A 62 -1.18 6.62 -4.84
CA THR A 62 -0.93 8.05 -5.05
C THR A 62 -2.04 8.84 -4.40
N PHE A 63 -1.71 10.04 -3.94
CA PHE A 63 -2.69 10.96 -3.38
C PHE A 63 -2.13 12.38 -3.43
N LEU A 64 -3.02 13.35 -3.33
CA LEU A 64 -2.67 14.77 -3.25
C LEU A 64 -2.79 15.25 -1.81
N LEU A 65 -1.79 15.92 -1.35
CA LEU A 65 -1.80 16.55 -0.03
C LEU A 65 -1.21 17.94 -0.15
N GLN A 66 -2.04 18.93 0.09
CA GLN A 66 -1.65 20.36 0.00
C GLN A 66 -1.00 20.68 -1.36
N GLY A 67 -1.58 20.19 -2.43
CA GLY A 67 -1.12 20.47 -3.78
C GLY A 67 0.08 19.66 -4.25
N THR A 68 0.61 18.78 -3.42
CA THR A 68 1.73 17.92 -3.78
C THR A 68 1.23 16.50 -3.97
N GLN A 69 1.64 15.86 -5.06
CA GLN A 69 1.31 14.46 -5.31
C GLN A 69 2.37 13.56 -4.71
N TYR A 70 1.93 12.63 -3.88
CA TYR A 70 2.79 11.63 -3.26
C TYR A 70 2.53 10.27 -3.88
N THR A 71 3.59 9.51 -4.07
CA THR A 71 3.52 8.09 -4.44
C THR A 71 4.18 7.31 -3.32
N VAL A 72 3.43 6.41 -2.70
CA VAL A 72 3.89 5.66 -1.53
C VAL A 72 3.69 4.18 -1.77
N ASP A 73 4.68 3.39 -1.38
CA ASP A 73 4.63 1.94 -1.45
C ASP A 73 4.40 1.39 -0.04
N LEU A 74 3.36 0.57 0.11
CA LEU A 74 2.94 0.03 1.40
C LEU A 74 2.99 -1.49 1.35
N LEU A 75 3.53 -2.09 2.40
CA LEU A 75 3.45 -3.54 2.59
C LEU A 75 2.45 -3.84 3.69
N VAL A 76 1.35 -4.47 3.31
CA VAL A 76 0.22 -4.74 4.20
C VAL A 76 0.15 -6.23 4.48
N MET A 77 0.23 -6.62 5.74
CA MET A 77 0.13 -8.03 6.12
C MET A 77 -1.30 -8.53 6.00
N GLU A 78 -1.46 -9.70 5.40
CA GLU A 78 -2.78 -10.28 5.19
C GLU A 78 -3.49 -10.65 6.49
N LYS A 79 -2.75 -11.17 7.45
CA LYS A 79 -3.33 -11.73 8.67
C LYS A 79 -4.06 -10.70 9.54
N ASP A 80 -3.61 -9.46 9.54
CA ASP A 80 -4.15 -8.45 10.46
C ASP A 80 -4.24 -7.04 9.86
N GLY A 81 -3.84 -6.87 8.60
CA GLY A 81 -3.86 -5.56 7.97
C GLY A 81 -2.78 -4.60 8.46
N GLN A 82 -1.81 -5.10 9.23
CA GLN A 82 -0.75 -4.24 9.75
C GLN A 82 0.19 -3.80 8.63
N ILE A 83 0.56 -2.53 8.67
CA ILE A 83 1.55 -1.99 7.74
C ILE A 83 2.93 -2.25 8.33
N VAL A 84 3.75 -3.04 7.65
CA VAL A 84 5.10 -3.36 8.11
C VAL A 84 6.16 -2.57 7.38
N ASN A 85 5.79 -1.90 6.30
CA ASN A 85 6.71 -1.02 5.58
C ASN A 85 5.90 0.03 4.84
N ALA A 86 6.39 1.26 4.86
CA ALA A 86 5.78 2.36 4.11
C ALA A 86 6.93 3.20 3.56
N ARG A 87 7.07 3.26 2.24
CA ARG A 87 8.18 3.93 1.60
C ARG A 87 7.69 4.99 0.63
N LEU A 88 8.18 6.20 0.79
CA LEU A 88 7.91 7.27 -0.16
C LEU A 88 8.73 7.01 -1.43
N ILE A 89 8.02 6.79 -2.54
CA ILE A 89 8.63 6.53 -3.84
C ILE A 89 8.90 7.84 -4.56
N ASP A 90 7.92 8.74 -4.56
CA ASP A 90 8.00 9.97 -5.30
C ASP A 90 7.14 11.05 -4.67
N LYS A 91 7.57 12.28 -4.86
CA LYS A 91 6.87 13.45 -4.37
C LYS A 91 6.99 14.53 -5.44
N MET A 92 5.86 14.95 -5.99
CA MET A 92 5.87 15.89 -7.10
C MET A 92 4.90 17.04 -6.85
N THR A 93 5.41 18.24 -6.88
CA THR A 93 4.59 19.44 -6.79
C THR A 93 4.40 19.98 -8.20
N PRO A 94 3.15 20.06 -8.72
CA PRO A 94 2.94 20.60 -10.05
C PRO A 94 3.42 22.03 -10.16
N ILE A 95 4.04 22.34 -11.28
CA ILE A 95 4.44 23.70 -11.60
C ILE A 95 3.19 24.45 -12.04
N GLN A 96 2.88 25.52 -11.35
CA GLN A 96 1.76 26.36 -11.75
C GLN A 96 2.26 27.49 -12.62
N ALA A 97 1.66 27.57 -13.77
CA ALA A 97 1.99 28.66 -14.67
C ALA A 97 1.30 29.96 -14.28
#